data_5d56f13cbb086c3e1d79fcc618f3c3e6
#
_entry.id   5d56f13cbb086c3e1d79fcc618f3c3e6
#
_cell.length_a   1.000
_cell.length_b   1.000
_cell.length_c   1.000
_cell.angle_alpha   90.00
_cell.angle_beta   90.00
_cell.angle_gamma   90.00
#
_symmetry.space_group_name_H-M   'P 1'
#
loop_
_entity.id
_entity.type
_entity.pdbx_description
1 polymer ?
#
loop_
_entity_poly.entity_id
_entity_poly.type
_entity_poly.pdbx_seq_one_letter_code
_entity_poly.pdbx_strand_id
1 'polypeptide(L)'
;MKKLIRGILAVSAMAAALALTGCDKKNGTTTGGDTTFAGEYRMEAKPLYSEMEAKDPNATAIEMEGMNMTYAQIIAALFSLTQSADLGGTSDITFQPDGSMVIVFADPEDGTVTLLPNEAEGIPADAITYALNGSNVIFTLSSETIDNMLDAATDPQEAAAIKQLLAGFNKGIFTYSAADNTAKVTFKYKLTENELTLYIDKGMISETWSAGKAIMNGILALVGEDNPEIAAILTAVIPQVDTMLEGFNKIEVGAKMTRK
;
A
#
# COMPACT_ATOMS: atom_id res chain seq x y z
N MET A 1 5.84 -0.80 -21.31
CA MET A 1 6.46 -0.11 -20.18
C MET A 1 5.58 0.97 -19.53
N LYS A 2 5.14 2.06 -20.22
CA LYS A 2 4.33 3.13 -19.60
C LYS A 2 2.96 2.69 -19.06
N LYS A 3 2.30 1.71 -19.67
CA LYS A 3 1.00 1.18 -19.21
C LYS A 3 1.15 0.20 -18.04
N LEU A 4 2.21 -0.62 -18.02
CA LEU A 4 2.56 -1.50 -16.92
C LEU A 4 2.86 -0.71 -15.65
N ILE A 5 3.68 0.33 -15.78
CA ILE A 5 3.99 1.24 -14.68
C ILE A 5 2.68 1.89 -14.14
N ARG A 6 1.71 2.20 -15.01
CA ARG A 6 0.40 2.71 -14.59
C ARG A 6 -0.46 1.64 -13.90
N GLY A 7 -0.45 0.39 -14.36
CA GLY A 7 -1.18 -0.72 -13.72
C GLY A 7 -0.57 -1.13 -12.38
N ILE A 8 0.74 -1.32 -12.33
CA ILE A 8 1.49 -1.57 -11.07
C ILE A 8 1.42 -0.34 -10.16
N LEU A 9 1.49 0.88 -10.71
CA LEU A 9 1.27 2.11 -9.97
C LEU A 9 -0.18 2.27 -9.49
N ALA A 10 -1.19 1.77 -10.18
CA ALA A 10 -2.57 1.81 -9.69
C ALA A 10 -2.77 0.83 -8.52
N VAL A 11 -2.22 -0.38 -8.57
CA VAL A 11 -2.26 -1.35 -7.46
C VAL A 11 -1.27 -0.97 -6.36
N SER A 12 -0.06 -0.55 -6.72
CA SER A 12 0.91 -0.04 -5.77
C SER A 12 0.59 1.40 -5.35
N ALA A 13 -0.18 2.21 -6.11
CA ALA A 13 -0.67 3.49 -5.65
C ALA A 13 -1.89 3.35 -4.74
N MET A 14 -2.75 2.34 -4.91
CA MET A 14 -3.68 1.97 -3.83
C MET A 14 -2.93 1.45 -2.59
N ALA A 15 -1.94 0.59 -2.74
CA ALA A 15 -1.10 0.14 -1.63
C ALA A 15 -0.17 1.25 -1.12
N ALA A 16 0.41 2.09 -1.99
CA ALA A 16 1.29 3.20 -1.62
C ALA A 16 0.55 4.50 -1.31
N ALA A 17 -0.60 4.78 -1.90
CA ALA A 17 -1.48 5.84 -1.46
C ALA A 17 -2.04 5.53 -0.05
N LEU A 18 -2.30 4.27 0.25
CA LEU A 18 -2.59 3.83 1.61
C LEU A 18 -1.33 3.78 2.51
N ALA A 19 -0.12 3.85 1.97
CA ALA A 19 1.13 3.77 2.72
C ALA A 19 1.80 5.11 3.05
N LEU A 20 1.36 6.21 2.46
CA LEU A 20 2.02 7.50 2.64
C LEU A 20 1.02 8.53 3.11
N THR A 21 0.85 8.73 4.42
CA THR A 21 0.40 10.02 4.93
C THR A 21 -0.23 10.06 6.32
N GLY A 22 0.04 11.03 7.05
CA GLY A 22 0.14 11.27 8.42
C GLY A 22 -0.77 12.25 9.16
N CYS A 23 -0.93 11.95 10.34
CA CYS A 23 -1.21 12.50 11.69
C CYS A 23 -2.46 13.34 11.93
N ASP A 24 -3.29 12.86 12.86
CA ASP A 24 -3.54 13.63 14.08
C ASP A 24 -4.05 12.75 15.25
N LYS A 25 -3.83 13.24 16.48
CA LYS A 25 -4.06 12.51 17.73
C LYS A 25 -5.52 12.46 18.14
N LYS A 26 -6.02 11.26 18.46
CA LYS A 26 -6.76 11.02 19.73
C LYS A 26 -6.99 9.52 19.95
N ASN A 27 -6.50 9.01 21.07
CA ASN A 27 -6.89 7.71 21.64
C ASN A 27 -8.39 7.72 21.96
N GLY A 28 -9.14 6.83 21.32
CA GLY A 28 -10.49 6.48 21.66
C GLY A 28 -10.61 4.98 21.84
N THR A 29 -10.65 4.53 23.08
CA THR A 29 -10.97 3.15 23.46
C THR A 29 -12.43 2.88 23.09
N THR A 30 -12.65 1.87 22.26
CA THR A 30 -13.98 1.39 21.88
C THR A 30 -14.76 0.90 23.07
N THR A 31 -15.88 1.53 23.37
CA THR A 31 -16.94 0.97 24.22
C THR A 31 -18.22 0.89 23.37
N GLY A 32 -18.62 -0.34 23.02
CA GLY A 32 -19.98 -0.81 22.84
C GLY A 32 -20.90 -0.06 21.88
N GLY A 33 -20.80 -0.39 20.62
CA GLY A 33 -21.86 -0.25 19.61
C GLY A 33 -21.58 -1.31 18.55
N ASP A 34 -22.62 -1.81 17.90
CA ASP A 34 -22.55 -2.87 16.88
C ASP A 34 -21.88 -2.30 15.60
N THR A 35 -20.57 -2.04 15.66
CA THR A 35 -19.77 -1.49 14.56
C THR A 35 -19.32 -2.64 13.68
N THR A 36 -20.15 -3.00 12.71
CA THR A 36 -19.77 -3.96 11.67
C THR A 36 -18.84 -3.28 10.68
N PHE A 37 -17.79 -3.99 10.23
CA PHE A 37 -16.89 -3.49 9.19
C PHE A 37 -17.61 -3.24 7.86
N ALA A 38 -18.59 -4.07 7.53
CA ALA A 38 -19.43 -3.89 6.35
C ALA A 38 -20.23 -2.59 6.44
N GLY A 39 -20.30 -1.85 5.33
CA GLY A 39 -20.97 -0.56 5.24
C GLY A 39 -20.44 0.31 4.12
N GLU A 40 -21.01 1.50 4.01
CA GLU A 40 -20.56 2.52 3.05
C GLU A 40 -19.63 3.52 3.72
N TYR A 41 -18.54 3.83 3.04
CA TYR A 41 -17.52 4.77 3.52
C TYR A 41 -17.15 5.74 2.40
N ARG A 42 -16.86 6.97 2.79
CA ARG A 42 -16.29 7.99 1.90
C ARG A 42 -14.84 8.22 2.24
N MET A 43 -14.00 8.09 1.23
CA MET A 43 -12.61 8.50 1.25
C MET A 43 -12.49 9.85 0.55
N GLU A 44 -12.05 10.87 1.28
CA GLU A 44 -11.84 12.21 0.74
C GLU A 44 -10.59 12.26 -0.15
N ALA A 45 -10.43 13.36 -0.91
CA ALA A 45 -9.26 13.55 -1.78
C ALA A 45 -7.92 13.52 -1.01
N LYS A 46 -7.94 13.85 0.28
CA LYS A 46 -6.77 13.79 1.18
C LYS A 46 -7.04 12.88 2.38
N PRO A 47 -7.14 11.56 2.16
CA PRO A 47 -7.58 10.64 3.19
C PRO A 47 -6.47 10.17 4.11
N LEU A 48 -5.26 10.54 3.80
CA LEU A 48 -4.10 9.81 4.25
C LEU A 48 -3.69 10.17 5.69
N TYR A 49 -3.13 9.20 6.41
CA TYR A 49 -2.84 9.23 7.84
C TYR A 49 -1.47 8.59 8.13
N SER A 50 -0.63 9.17 8.99
CA SER A 50 0.51 8.48 9.57
C SER A 50 0.71 8.87 11.02
N GLU A 51 1.25 7.95 11.78
CA GLU A 51 1.68 8.16 13.14
C GLU A 51 3.04 7.48 13.30
N MET A 52 4.07 8.28 13.58
CA MET A 52 5.44 7.80 13.70
C MET A 52 6.08 8.33 14.97
N GLU A 53 6.78 7.45 15.66
CA GLU A 53 7.52 7.76 16.87
C GLU A 53 8.92 7.16 16.77
N ALA A 54 9.94 8.01 16.76
CA ALA A 54 11.33 7.58 16.79
C ALA A 54 11.80 7.34 18.23
N LYS A 55 12.71 6.40 18.44
CA LYS A 55 13.38 6.17 19.72
C LYS A 55 14.20 7.39 20.16
N ASP A 56 14.94 7.97 19.21
CA ASP A 56 15.64 9.24 19.33
C ASP A 56 15.41 10.06 18.05
N PRO A 57 14.59 11.11 18.09
CA PRO A 57 14.31 11.94 16.93
C PRO A 57 15.54 12.64 16.34
N ASN A 58 16.57 12.87 17.14
CA ASN A 58 17.78 13.58 16.73
C ASN A 58 18.89 12.64 16.21
N ALA A 59 18.74 11.32 16.39
CA ALA A 59 19.69 10.37 15.83
C ALA A 59 19.65 10.38 14.30
N THR A 60 20.79 10.10 13.69
CA THR A 60 20.89 9.92 12.23
C THR A 60 20.19 8.63 11.83
N ALA A 61 19.25 8.74 10.92
CA ALA A 61 18.48 7.61 10.39
C ALA A 61 19.00 7.14 9.03
N ILE A 62 19.46 8.08 8.21
CA ILE A 62 20.05 7.82 6.88
C ILE A 62 21.36 8.62 6.80
N GLU A 63 22.42 7.93 6.41
CA GLU A 63 23.71 8.53 6.12
C GLU A 63 24.13 8.15 4.70
N MET A 64 24.17 9.13 3.82
CA MET A 64 24.64 8.99 2.43
C MET A 64 25.64 10.09 2.12
N GLU A 65 26.48 9.88 1.13
CA GLU A 65 27.49 10.87 0.73
C GLU A 65 26.84 12.23 0.42
N GLY A 66 27.12 13.21 1.29
CA GLY A 66 26.54 14.56 1.18
C GLY A 66 25.13 14.76 1.76
N MET A 67 24.51 13.72 2.35
CA MET A 67 23.18 13.82 2.93
C MET A 67 23.07 12.98 4.20
N ASN A 68 22.83 13.66 5.34
CA ASN A 68 22.50 13.02 6.61
C ASN A 68 21.11 13.46 7.02
N MET A 69 20.22 12.51 7.24
CA MET A 69 18.86 12.79 7.70
C MET A 69 18.64 12.19 9.10
N THR A 70 18.13 13.00 10.00
CA THR A 70 17.66 12.52 11.32
C THR A 70 16.27 11.91 11.21
N TYR A 71 15.86 11.14 12.21
CA TYR A 71 14.50 10.61 12.29
C TYR A 71 13.45 11.71 12.28
N ALA A 72 13.71 12.84 12.97
CA ALA A 72 12.82 13.99 12.95
C ALA A 72 12.62 14.55 11.52
N GLN A 73 13.68 14.61 10.73
CA GLN A 73 13.60 15.08 9.34
C GLN A 73 12.85 14.09 8.45
N ILE A 74 13.06 12.78 8.63
CA ILE A 74 12.30 11.76 7.89
C ILE A 74 10.81 11.85 8.24
N ILE A 75 10.46 11.94 9.53
CA ILE A 75 9.08 12.10 9.98
C ILE A 75 8.46 13.35 9.35
N ALA A 76 9.17 14.50 9.40
CA ALA A 76 8.67 15.74 8.83
C ALA A 76 8.49 15.68 7.31
N ALA A 77 9.41 15.02 6.58
CA ALA A 77 9.32 14.85 5.14
C ALA A 77 8.14 13.94 4.75
N LEU A 78 8.00 12.82 5.42
CA LEU A 78 6.86 11.93 5.24
C LEU A 78 5.54 12.62 5.61
N PHE A 79 5.49 13.34 6.68
CA PHE A 79 4.33 14.16 7.06
C PHE A 79 3.98 15.20 5.99
N SER A 80 4.96 15.91 5.45
CA SER A 80 4.75 16.88 4.37
C SER A 80 4.22 16.22 3.09
N LEU A 81 4.80 15.09 2.69
CA LEU A 81 4.32 14.31 1.54
C LEU A 81 2.85 13.93 1.72
N THR A 82 2.49 13.57 2.92
CA THR A 82 1.16 13.12 3.27
C THR A 82 0.12 14.24 3.24
N GLN A 83 0.48 15.40 3.71
CA GLN A 83 -0.37 16.58 3.65
C GLN A 83 -0.57 17.09 2.20
N SER A 84 0.43 16.89 1.36
CA SER A 84 0.39 17.34 -0.04
C SER A 84 -0.20 16.30 -1.00
N ALA A 85 -0.29 15.03 -0.59
CA ALA A 85 -0.83 13.99 -1.45
C ALA A 85 -2.34 14.16 -1.62
N ASP A 86 -2.73 14.40 -2.85
CA ASP A 86 -4.12 14.52 -3.29
C ASP A 86 -4.41 13.35 -4.25
N LEU A 87 -5.42 12.55 -3.95
CA LEU A 87 -5.83 11.43 -4.79
C LEU A 87 -6.63 11.87 -6.02
N GLY A 88 -6.81 13.17 -6.20
CA GLY A 88 -7.49 13.74 -7.36
C GLY A 88 -9.01 13.64 -7.31
N GLY A 89 -9.59 13.17 -6.21
CA GLY A 89 -11.04 13.05 -6.10
C GLY A 89 -11.50 12.31 -4.85
N THR A 90 -12.81 12.15 -4.71
CA THR A 90 -13.42 11.39 -3.62
C THR A 90 -13.79 9.98 -4.09
N SER A 91 -13.69 9.00 -3.19
CA SER A 91 -14.15 7.64 -3.47
C SER A 91 -15.19 7.22 -2.44
N ASP A 92 -16.29 6.65 -2.92
CA ASP A 92 -17.25 5.95 -2.10
C ASP A 92 -16.95 4.45 -2.18
N ILE A 93 -16.71 3.83 -1.03
CA ILE A 93 -16.34 2.42 -0.93
C ILE A 93 -17.42 1.72 -0.11
N THR A 94 -18.04 0.70 -0.70
CA THR A 94 -19.01 -0.15 -0.02
C THR A 94 -18.39 -1.52 0.23
N PHE A 95 -18.26 -1.89 1.49
CA PHE A 95 -17.88 -3.23 1.93
C PHE A 95 -19.16 -4.04 2.19
N GLN A 96 -19.38 -5.11 1.43
CA GLN A 96 -20.58 -5.93 1.58
C GLN A 96 -20.35 -7.08 2.56
N PRO A 97 -21.39 -7.57 3.25
CA PRO A 97 -21.24 -8.67 4.24
C PRO A 97 -20.71 -9.99 3.65
N ASP A 98 -20.86 -10.19 2.35
CA ASP A 98 -20.38 -11.39 1.64
C ASP A 98 -18.89 -11.32 1.26
N GLY A 99 -18.20 -10.20 1.56
CA GLY A 99 -16.81 -9.98 1.24
C GLY A 99 -16.58 -9.31 -0.11
N SER A 100 -17.63 -9.01 -0.87
CA SER A 100 -17.51 -8.22 -2.10
C SER A 100 -17.35 -6.73 -1.79
N MET A 101 -16.86 -5.97 -2.78
CA MET A 101 -16.63 -4.53 -2.66
C MET A 101 -17.15 -3.80 -3.88
N VAL A 102 -17.65 -2.59 -3.64
CA VAL A 102 -17.96 -1.63 -4.70
C VAL A 102 -17.18 -0.34 -4.43
N ILE A 103 -16.48 0.16 -5.43
CA ILE A 103 -15.74 1.42 -5.35
C ILE A 103 -16.29 2.34 -6.43
N VAL A 104 -16.70 3.52 -6.03
CA VAL A 104 -17.16 4.59 -6.92
C VAL A 104 -16.19 5.76 -6.78
N PHE A 105 -15.39 5.99 -7.80
CA PHE A 105 -14.48 7.13 -7.84
C PHE A 105 -15.10 8.23 -8.70
N ALA A 106 -15.17 9.45 -8.17
CA ALA A 106 -15.61 10.64 -8.88
C ALA A 106 -14.41 11.56 -9.12
N ASP A 107 -14.05 11.73 -10.39
CA ASP A 107 -13.02 12.67 -10.81
C ASP A 107 -13.61 14.10 -10.78
N PRO A 108 -13.03 15.03 -10.00
CA PRO A 108 -13.51 16.39 -9.92
C PRO A 108 -13.16 17.26 -11.13
N GLU A 109 -12.19 16.85 -11.97
CA GLU A 109 -11.74 17.65 -13.10
C GLU A 109 -12.66 17.51 -14.31
N ASP A 110 -13.10 16.30 -14.64
CA ASP A 110 -13.93 16.03 -15.81
C ASP A 110 -15.32 15.48 -15.48
N GLY A 111 -15.59 15.21 -14.21
CA GLY A 111 -16.86 14.69 -13.73
C GLY A 111 -17.08 13.20 -14.09
N THR A 112 -16.06 12.50 -14.56
CA THR A 112 -16.16 11.07 -14.83
C THR A 112 -16.37 10.29 -13.55
N VAL A 113 -17.12 9.19 -13.63
CA VAL A 113 -17.35 8.27 -12.52
C VAL A 113 -16.84 6.90 -12.94
N THR A 114 -15.83 6.43 -12.23
CA THR A 114 -15.34 5.06 -12.39
C THR A 114 -15.99 4.18 -11.35
N LEU A 115 -16.59 3.08 -11.77
CA LEU A 115 -17.22 2.08 -10.93
C LEU A 115 -16.37 0.80 -10.98
N LEU A 116 -16.08 0.22 -9.82
CA LEU A 116 -15.47 -1.10 -9.69
C LEU A 116 -16.35 -1.97 -8.76
N PRO A 117 -16.74 -3.17 -9.13
CA PRO A 117 -16.46 -3.86 -10.42
C PRO A 117 -17.16 -3.20 -11.62
N ASN A 118 -16.64 -3.45 -12.82
CA ASN A 118 -17.19 -2.94 -14.07
C ASN A 118 -17.12 -4.04 -15.15
N GLU A 119 -18.14 -4.86 -15.23
CA GLU A 119 -18.19 -5.98 -16.17
C GLU A 119 -18.13 -5.54 -17.64
N ALA A 120 -18.62 -4.33 -17.94
CA ALA A 120 -18.56 -3.78 -19.29
C ALA A 120 -17.11 -3.48 -19.74
N GLU A 121 -16.21 -3.25 -18.79
CA GLU A 121 -14.77 -3.05 -19.01
C GLU A 121 -13.94 -4.31 -18.68
N GLY A 122 -14.58 -5.46 -18.45
CA GLY A 122 -13.91 -6.72 -18.15
C GLY A 122 -13.41 -6.84 -16.72
N ILE A 123 -13.96 -6.07 -15.78
CA ILE A 123 -13.63 -6.16 -14.35
C ILE A 123 -14.78 -6.88 -13.64
N PRO A 124 -14.63 -8.18 -13.31
CA PRO A 124 -15.71 -8.98 -12.75
C PRO A 124 -16.07 -8.57 -11.32
N ALA A 125 -17.24 -9.03 -10.84
CA ALA A 125 -17.74 -8.69 -9.51
C ALA A 125 -16.83 -9.16 -8.37
N ASP A 126 -16.05 -10.22 -8.59
CA ASP A 126 -15.07 -10.78 -7.65
C ASP A 126 -13.62 -10.36 -7.93
N ALA A 127 -13.42 -9.35 -8.80
CA ALA A 127 -12.09 -8.82 -9.13
C ALA A 127 -11.29 -8.47 -7.88
N ILE A 128 -11.97 -7.85 -6.90
CA ILE A 128 -11.41 -7.52 -5.59
C ILE A 128 -12.42 -7.96 -4.53
N THR A 129 -11.98 -8.81 -3.62
CA THR A 129 -12.76 -9.22 -2.44
C THR A 129 -12.02 -8.86 -1.17
N TYR A 130 -12.73 -8.85 -0.04
CA TYR A 130 -12.10 -8.65 1.26
C TYR A 130 -12.51 -9.73 2.26
N ALA A 131 -11.63 -9.99 3.22
CA ALA A 131 -11.90 -10.84 4.37
C ALA A 131 -11.31 -10.25 5.64
N LEU A 132 -11.97 -10.45 6.77
CA LEU A 132 -11.46 -10.04 8.08
C LEU A 132 -10.76 -11.19 8.76
N ASN A 133 -9.60 -10.92 9.35
CA ASN A 133 -8.85 -11.87 10.17
C ASN A 133 -8.30 -11.16 11.41
N GLY A 134 -9.01 -11.25 12.52
CA GLY A 134 -8.69 -10.48 13.74
C GLY A 134 -8.76 -8.98 13.50
N SER A 135 -7.65 -8.29 13.74
CA SER A 135 -7.52 -6.85 13.48
C SER A 135 -7.06 -6.52 12.05
N ASN A 136 -7.00 -7.51 11.17
CA ASN A 136 -6.57 -7.33 9.79
C ASN A 136 -7.76 -7.41 8.84
N VAL A 137 -7.71 -6.62 7.78
CA VAL A 137 -8.50 -6.78 6.57
C VAL A 137 -7.56 -7.20 5.44
N ILE A 138 -7.96 -8.22 4.70
CA ILE A 138 -7.18 -8.82 3.61
C ILE A 138 -7.98 -8.60 2.33
N PHE A 139 -7.45 -7.78 1.44
CA PHE A 139 -7.99 -7.63 0.09
C PHE A 139 -7.34 -8.66 -0.82
N THR A 140 -8.15 -9.35 -1.60
CA THR A 140 -7.69 -10.36 -2.55
C THR A 140 -8.06 -9.92 -3.97
N LEU A 141 -7.05 -9.86 -4.85
CA LEU A 141 -7.24 -9.72 -6.28
C LEU A 141 -7.37 -11.11 -6.90
N SER A 142 -8.39 -11.31 -7.74
CA SER A 142 -8.62 -12.57 -8.42
C SER A 142 -7.56 -12.86 -9.48
N SER A 143 -7.42 -14.15 -9.84
CA SER A 143 -6.53 -14.59 -10.92
C SER A 143 -6.83 -13.88 -12.23
N GLU A 144 -8.11 -13.77 -12.59
CA GLU A 144 -8.54 -13.09 -13.82
C GLU A 144 -8.14 -11.62 -13.82
N THR A 145 -8.29 -10.93 -12.68
CA THR A 145 -7.86 -9.53 -12.56
C THR A 145 -6.37 -9.37 -12.77
N ILE A 146 -5.55 -10.25 -12.17
CA ILE A 146 -4.10 -10.21 -12.33
C ILE A 146 -3.70 -10.47 -13.79
N ASP A 147 -4.31 -11.47 -14.42
CA ASP A 147 -4.04 -11.81 -15.81
C ASP A 147 -4.41 -10.66 -16.75
N ASN A 148 -5.61 -10.10 -16.60
CA ASN A 148 -6.05 -8.94 -17.38
C ASN A 148 -5.13 -7.73 -17.21
N MET A 149 -4.66 -7.48 -16.00
CA MET A 149 -3.72 -6.39 -15.73
C MET A 149 -2.36 -6.62 -16.40
N LEU A 150 -1.85 -7.84 -16.38
CA LEU A 150 -0.57 -8.19 -16.98
C LEU A 150 -0.67 -8.22 -18.51
N ASP A 151 -1.71 -8.82 -19.06
CA ASP A 151 -1.93 -8.90 -20.52
C ASP A 151 -2.13 -7.52 -21.15
N ALA A 152 -2.76 -6.59 -20.43
CA ALA A 152 -2.90 -5.20 -20.89
C ALA A 152 -1.59 -4.41 -20.85
N ALA A 153 -0.61 -4.87 -20.10
CA ALA A 153 0.60 -4.10 -19.75
C ALA A 153 1.88 -4.61 -20.41
N THR A 154 1.99 -5.92 -20.71
CA THR A 154 3.25 -6.57 -21.07
C THR A 154 3.06 -7.67 -22.12
N ASP A 155 4.17 -8.13 -22.69
CA ASP A 155 4.14 -9.39 -23.43
C ASP A 155 4.12 -10.63 -22.49
N PRO A 156 3.76 -11.83 -22.98
CA PRO A 156 3.63 -13.01 -22.15
C PRO A 156 4.93 -13.42 -21.42
N GLN A 157 6.09 -13.09 -21.96
CA GLN A 157 7.38 -13.41 -21.36
C GLN A 157 7.70 -12.48 -20.19
N GLU A 158 7.43 -11.18 -20.35
CA GLU A 158 7.51 -10.19 -19.28
C GLU A 158 6.48 -10.49 -18.17
N ALA A 159 5.24 -10.87 -18.53
CA ALA A 159 4.21 -11.25 -17.56
C ALA A 159 4.64 -12.43 -16.69
N ALA A 160 5.25 -13.46 -17.29
CA ALA A 160 5.77 -14.60 -16.54
C ALA A 160 6.92 -14.21 -15.60
N ALA A 161 7.83 -13.34 -16.03
CA ALA A 161 8.92 -12.83 -15.21
C ALA A 161 8.39 -12.00 -14.02
N ILE A 162 7.37 -11.16 -14.25
CA ILE A 162 6.72 -10.38 -13.18
C ILE A 162 6.07 -11.32 -12.16
N LYS A 163 5.32 -12.34 -12.60
CA LYS A 163 4.71 -13.33 -11.68
C LYS A 163 5.77 -14.04 -10.84
N GLN A 164 6.92 -14.37 -11.44
CA GLN A 164 8.03 -14.96 -10.71
C GLN A 164 8.62 -14.02 -9.65
N LEU A 165 8.76 -12.73 -9.97
CA LEU A 165 9.19 -11.71 -8.99
C LEU A 165 8.15 -11.56 -7.87
N LEU A 166 6.86 -11.49 -8.22
CA LEU A 166 5.77 -11.39 -7.25
C LEU A 166 5.73 -12.57 -6.28
N ALA A 167 6.06 -13.78 -6.75
CA ALA A 167 6.12 -14.98 -5.91
C ALA A 167 7.17 -14.89 -4.77
N GLY A 168 8.12 -13.97 -4.87
CA GLY A 168 9.05 -13.64 -3.79
C GLY A 168 8.38 -12.90 -2.62
N PHE A 169 7.26 -12.21 -2.86
CA PHE A 169 6.49 -11.55 -1.80
C PHE A 169 5.49 -12.53 -1.21
N ASN A 170 5.89 -13.23 -0.16
CA ASN A 170 5.11 -14.28 0.49
C ASN A 170 4.70 -13.95 1.93
N LYS A 171 4.95 -12.74 2.39
CA LYS A 171 4.61 -12.26 3.73
C LYS A 171 4.56 -10.74 3.81
N GLY A 172 3.96 -10.24 4.88
CA GLY A 172 3.82 -8.82 5.17
C GLY A 172 2.59 -8.21 4.51
N ILE A 173 2.74 -6.99 3.98
CA ILE A 173 1.63 -6.21 3.41
C ILE A 173 1.09 -6.86 2.14
N PHE A 174 2.00 -7.30 1.28
CA PHE A 174 1.66 -7.90 -0.01
C PHE A 174 2.12 -9.34 -0.07
N THR A 175 1.24 -10.23 -0.51
CA THR A 175 1.58 -11.63 -0.79
C THR A 175 1.00 -12.06 -2.13
N TYR A 176 1.73 -12.88 -2.86
CA TYR A 176 1.28 -13.47 -4.11
C TYR A 176 1.38 -14.99 -4.05
N SER A 177 0.29 -15.67 -4.41
CA SER A 177 0.23 -17.13 -4.54
C SER A 177 0.34 -17.52 -6.02
N ALA A 178 1.47 -18.09 -6.41
CA ALA A 178 1.64 -18.59 -7.77
C ALA A 178 0.75 -19.84 -8.06
N ALA A 179 0.34 -20.57 -7.01
CA ALA A 179 -0.51 -21.75 -7.16
C ALA A 179 -1.93 -21.39 -7.59
N ASP A 180 -2.47 -20.30 -7.02
CA ASP A 180 -3.83 -19.82 -7.26
C ASP A 180 -3.86 -18.61 -8.17
N ASN A 181 -2.69 -18.08 -8.56
CA ASN A 181 -2.52 -16.81 -9.27
C ASN A 181 -3.31 -15.67 -8.63
N THR A 182 -3.24 -15.54 -7.29
CA THR A 182 -3.95 -14.52 -6.52
C THR A 182 -2.97 -13.63 -5.79
N ALA A 183 -3.29 -12.34 -5.69
CA ALA A 183 -2.54 -11.39 -4.89
C ALA A 183 -3.38 -10.95 -3.69
N LYS A 184 -2.73 -10.79 -2.54
CA LYS A 184 -3.38 -10.30 -1.32
C LYS A 184 -2.64 -9.11 -0.78
N VAL A 185 -3.41 -8.10 -0.38
CA VAL A 185 -2.91 -6.91 0.33
C VAL A 185 -3.56 -6.89 1.70
N THR A 186 -2.74 -6.89 2.74
CA THR A 186 -3.20 -6.92 4.13
C THR A 186 -3.02 -5.56 4.77
N PHE A 187 -4.05 -5.08 5.45
CA PHE A 187 -4.01 -3.90 6.31
C PHE A 187 -4.52 -4.25 7.70
N LYS A 188 -4.10 -3.51 8.68
CA LYS A 188 -4.79 -3.41 9.96
C LYS A 188 -5.92 -2.39 9.85
N TYR A 189 -6.92 -2.51 10.71
CA TYR A 189 -7.99 -1.52 10.75
C TYR A 189 -8.31 -1.07 12.17
N LYS A 190 -8.77 0.17 12.28
CA LYS A 190 -9.43 0.75 13.44
C LYS A 190 -10.81 1.18 12.98
N LEU A 191 -11.84 0.79 13.70
CA LEU A 191 -13.23 1.11 13.37
C LEU A 191 -13.88 1.82 14.56
N THR A 192 -14.51 2.96 14.29
CA THR A 192 -15.38 3.69 15.20
C THR A 192 -16.78 3.79 14.60
N GLU A 193 -17.72 4.41 15.29
CA GLU A 193 -19.07 4.65 14.73
C GLU A 193 -19.04 5.39 13.39
N ASN A 194 -18.11 6.33 13.24
CA ASN A 194 -18.10 7.28 12.13
C ASN A 194 -16.89 7.14 11.20
N GLU A 195 -15.88 6.34 11.57
CA GLU A 195 -14.62 6.31 10.83
C GLU A 195 -14.06 4.89 10.75
N LEU A 196 -13.61 4.51 9.57
CA LEU A 196 -12.75 3.36 9.31
C LEU A 196 -11.36 3.86 8.93
N THR A 197 -10.36 3.46 9.69
CA THR A 197 -8.95 3.68 9.35
C THR A 197 -8.33 2.36 8.92
N LEU A 198 -7.81 2.30 7.69
CA LEU A 198 -6.96 1.21 7.23
C LEU A 198 -5.50 1.63 7.31
N TYR A 199 -4.64 0.80 7.89
CA TYR A 199 -3.22 1.15 8.06
C TYR A 199 -2.30 -0.06 8.02
N ILE A 200 -1.04 0.21 7.71
CA ILE A 200 0.08 -0.71 7.89
C ILE A 200 0.90 -0.26 9.09
N ASP A 201 1.42 -1.20 9.86
CA ASP A 201 2.28 -0.88 10.98
C ASP A 201 3.75 -1.26 10.72
N LYS A 202 4.61 -0.87 11.66
CA LYS A 202 6.04 -1.17 11.60
C LYS A 202 6.34 -2.66 11.40
N GLY A 203 5.57 -3.55 12.05
CA GLY A 203 5.76 -5.00 11.93
C GLY A 203 5.53 -5.46 10.50
N MET A 204 4.41 -5.06 9.91
CA MET A 204 4.07 -5.39 8.52
C MET A 204 5.08 -4.80 7.52
N ILE A 205 5.54 -3.57 7.75
CA ILE A 205 6.58 -2.94 6.92
C ILE A 205 7.87 -3.75 7.00
N SER A 206 8.30 -4.14 8.20
CA SER A 206 9.52 -4.93 8.41
C SER A 206 9.45 -6.32 7.77
N GLU A 207 8.28 -6.99 7.84
CA GLU A 207 8.06 -8.28 7.19
C GLU A 207 8.10 -8.17 5.67
N THR A 208 7.42 -7.16 5.12
CA THR A 208 7.44 -6.88 3.66
C THR A 208 8.84 -6.52 3.20
N TRP A 209 9.55 -5.69 3.94
CA TRP A 209 10.94 -5.35 3.66
C TRP A 209 11.84 -6.58 3.67
N SER A 210 11.69 -7.45 4.67
CA SER A 210 12.46 -8.70 4.75
C SER A 210 12.27 -9.61 3.54
N ALA A 211 11.04 -9.66 2.97
CA ALA A 211 10.77 -10.37 1.71
C ALA A 211 11.33 -9.62 0.50
N GLY A 212 11.06 -8.32 0.42
CA GLY A 212 11.50 -7.45 -0.68
C GLY A 212 13.01 -7.32 -0.79
N LYS A 213 13.74 -7.36 0.32
CA LYS A 213 15.21 -7.28 0.36
C LYS A 213 15.87 -8.41 -0.44
N ALA A 214 15.33 -9.61 -0.38
CA ALA A 214 15.83 -10.73 -1.17
C ALA A 214 15.64 -10.48 -2.69
N ILE A 215 14.50 -9.93 -3.06
CA ILE A 215 14.19 -9.55 -4.45
C ILE A 215 15.10 -8.41 -4.90
N MET A 216 15.27 -7.37 -4.08
CA MET A 216 16.15 -6.23 -4.38
C MET A 216 17.60 -6.68 -4.58
N ASN A 217 18.10 -7.61 -3.77
CA ASN A 217 19.42 -8.20 -3.95
C ASN A 217 19.51 -9.04 -5.25
N GLY A 218 18.42 -9.74 -5.61
CA GLY A 218 18.33 -10.44 -6.89
C GLY A 218 18.34 -9.50 -8.09
N ILE A 219 17.59 -8.42 -8.03
CA ILE A 219 17.59 -7.35 -9.05
C ILE A 219 18.98 -6.72 -9.14
N LEU A 220 19.62 -6.43 -8.01
CA LEU A 220 20.96 -5.86 -7.96
C LEU A 220 21.99 -6.77 -8.68
N ALA A 221 21.87 -8.08 -8.50
CA ALA A 221 22.74 -9.04 -9.19
C ALA A 221 22.51 -9.10 -10.72
N LEU A 222 21.26 -8.87 -11.17
CA LEU A 222 20.90 -8.90 -12.60
C LEU A 222 21.19 -7.58 -13.32
N VAL A 223 20.97 -6.45 -12.66
CA VAL A 223 21.01 -5.12 -13.29
C VAL A 223 22.33 -4.39 -13.00
N GLY A 224 23.07 -4.84 -11.98
CA GLY A 224 24.26 -4.16 -11.48
C GLY A 224 25.40 -4.02 -12.50
N GLU A 225 25.53 -4.97 -13.42
CA GLU A 225 26.52 -4.94 -14.48
C GLU A 225 26.19 -3.88 -15.54
N ASP A 226 24.88 -3.74 -15.87
CA ASP A 226 24.41 -2.80 -16.90
C ASP A 226 24.14 -1.39 -16.38
N ASN A 227 23.91 -1.23 -15.07
CA ASN A 227 23.54 0.03 -14.44
C ASN A 227 24.28 0.26 -13.11
N PRO A 228 25.58 0.57 -13.15
CA PRO A 228 26.42 0.69 -11.95
C PRO A 228 25.97 1.79 -10.99
N GLU A 229 25.32 2.85 -11.49
CA GLU A 229 24.77 3.93 -10.64
C GLU A 229 23.59 3.42 -9.79
N ILE A 230 22.67 2.67 -10.39
CA ILE A 230 21.54 2.04 -9.66
C ILE A 230 22.07 1.03 -8.66
N ALA A 231 23.05 0.22 -9.06
CA ALA A 231 23.70 -0.75 -8.17
C ALA A 231 24.34 -0.08 -6.94
N ALA A 232 25.04 1.04 -7.14
CA ALA A 232 25.66 1.79 -6.05
C ALA A 232 24.60 2.35 -5.08
N ILE A 233 23.51 2.92 -5.58
CA ILE A 233 22.40 3.43 -4.75
C ILE A 233 21.75 2.30 -3.96
N LEU A 234 21.39 1.19 -4.59
CA LEU A 234 20.75 0.05 -3.91
C LEU A 234 21.69 -0.55 -2.85
N THR A 235 22.97 -0.71 -3.16
CA THR A 235 23.98 -1.21 -2.21
C THR A 235 24.11 -0.31 -0.99
N ALA A 236 24.01 1.00 -1.17
CA ALA A 236 24.08 1.97 -0.08
C ALA A 236 22.79 2.01 0.75
N VAL A 237 21.62 1.91 0.12
CA VAL A 237 20.30 2.11 0.76
C VAL A 237 19.82 0.86 1.48
N ILE A 238 19.97 -0.33 0.88
CA ILE A 238 19.42 -1.58 1.42
C ILE A 238 19.82 -1.83 2.89
N PRO A 239 21.10 -1.71 3.31
CA PRO A 239 21.48 -1.90 4.70
C PRO A 239 20.90 -0.85 5.67
N GLN A 240 20.68 0.36 5.17
CA GLN A 240 20.21 1.47 6.01
C GLN A 240 18.73 1.36 6.36
N VAL A 241 17.91 0.73 5.51
CA VAL A 241 16.47 0.54 5.80
C VAL A 241 16.25 -0.30 7.04
N ASP A 242 17.03 -1.35 7.26
CA ASP A 242 16.94 -2.16 8.49
C ASP A 242 17.18 -1.28 9.72
N THR A 243 18.30 -0.55 9.72
CA THR A 243 18.68 0.35 10.84
C THR A 243 17.63 1.46 11.03
N MET A 244 17.13 2.02 9.92
CA MET A 244 16.09 3.03 9.97
C MET A 244 14.82 2.48 10.62
N LEU A 245 14.35 1.31 10.20
CA LEU A 245 13.15 0.68 10.79
C LEU A 245 13.35 0.37 12.28
N GLU A 246 14.54 -0.09 12.68
CA GLU A 246 14.86 -0.34 14.09
C GLU A 246 14.81 0.92 14.95
N GLY A 247 15.14 2.07 14.42
CA GLY A 247 15.15 3.35 15.14
C GLY A 247 13.76 3.92 15.45
N PHE A 248 12.70 3.36 14.92
CA PHE A 248 11.33 3.75 15.27
C PHE A 248 10.77 2.87 16.40
N ASN A 249 10.04 3.48 17.34
CA ASN A 249 9.16 2.78 18.28
C ASN A 249 7.85 2.40 17.57
N LYS A 250 7.31 3.33 16.79
CA LYS A 250 6.02 3.20 16.13
C LYS A 250 6.10 3.73 14.70
N ILE A 251 5.51 3.00 13.80
CA ILE A 251 5.15 3.45 12.45
C ILE A 251 3.73 2.92 12.20
N GLU A 252 2.81 3.81 11.91
CA GLU A 252 1.49 3.50 11.37
C GLU A 252 1.24 4.45 10.21
N VAL A 253 0.87 3.90 9.06
CA VAL A 253 0.62 4.67 7.84
C VAL A 253 -0.59 4.10 7.14
N GLY A 254 -1.52 4.95 6.72
CA GLY A 254 -2.76 4.45 6.14
C GLY A 254 -3.71 5.54 5.65
N ALA A 255 -4.98 5.19 5.54
CA ALA A 255 -6.03 6.10 5.11
C ALA A 255 -7.24 6.04 6.04
N LYS A 256 -7.93 7.17 6.13
CA LYS A 256 -9.17 7.34 6.87
C LYS A 256 -10.35 7.49 5.91
N MET A 257 -11.43 6.86 6.29
CA MET A 257 -12.69 6.92 5.56
C MET A 257 -13.82 7.22 6.54
N THR A 258 -14.69 8.15 6.19
CA THR A 258 -15.86 8.49 6.99
C THR A 258 -17.01 7.56 6.62
N ARG A 259 -17.70 7.03 7.61
CA ARG A 259 -18.90 6.22 7.42
C ARG A 259 -20.05 7.10 6.95
N LYS A 260 -20.80 6.63 5.95
CA LYS A 260 -21.99 7.29 5.44
C LYS A 260 -23.25 6.91 6.21
#